data_68971d8218bed6d4c7769c04344f9bf6
#
_entry.id   68971d8218bed6d4c7769c04344f9bf6
#
_cell.length_a   1.000
_cell.length_b   1.000
_cell.length_c   1.000
_cell.angle_alpha   90.00
_cell.angle_beta   90.00
_cell.angle_gamma   90.00
#
_symmetry.space_group_name_H-M   'P 1'
#
loop_
_entity.id
_entity.type
_entity.pdbx_description
1 polymer ?
#
loop_
_entity_poly.entity_id
_entity_poly.type
_entity_poly.pdbx_seq_one_letter_code
_entity_poly.pdbx_strand_id
1 'polypeptide(L)'
;MTFDWNWDFAIEILPRLLRATLNTLIAAGVGYGIAMVLGLVFALALRSTGRLPRTLLREVLEFIRSTPLVVQIFFIFYVGPQVGITLSPWVAGMIAIGLHYSAYLAEVYRAGIEAVPRGQWESCRALNLTTRDSYVRIILPQALPHAVPGMGNYLVGIFKDTPMLSVIGVTELMQAANSIGSETYRFLEPYTLVGLIFLALSLPTAGLVRLGERRLRRKLGL
;
A
#
# COMPACT_ATOMS: atom_id res chain seq x y z
N MET A 1 12.71 -7.42 37.01
CA MET A 1 11.43 -6.90 36.50
C MET A 1 10.48 -8.08 36.41
N THR A 2 9.49 -8.17 37.29
CA THR A 2 8.44 -9.19 37.23
C THR A 2 7.51 -8.83 36.06
N PHE A 3 7.26 -9.79 35.20
CA PHE A 3 6.33 -9.68 34.08
C PHE A 3 4.91 -9.65 34.67
N ASP A 4 4.35 -8.46 34.87
CA ASP A 4 3.07 -8.29 35.55
C ASP A 4 1.99 -7.90 34.54
N TRP A 5 1.42 -8.93 33.87
CA TRP A 5 0.31 -8.78 32.95
C TRP A 5 -1.01 -8.58 33.72
N ASN A 6 -1.72 -7.51 33.40
CA ASN A 6 -3.01 -7.21 34.00
C ASN A 6 -4.15 -7.45 32.99
N TRP A 7 -4.94 -8.49 33.23
CA TRP A 7 -6.08 -8.84 32.38
C TRP A 7 -7.21 -7.82 32.41
N ASP A 8 -7.51 -7.25 33.57
CA ASP A 8 -8.58 -6.26 33.72
C ASP A 8 -8.26 -5.02 32.91
N PHE A 9 -7.02 -4.54 33.01
CA PHE A 9 -6.53 -3.43 32.20
C PHE A 9 -6.53 -3.75 30.69
N ALA A 10 -6.11 -4.94 30.29
CA ALA A 10 -6.12 -5.35 28.90
C ALA A 10 -7.54 -5.36 28.30
N ILE A 11 -8.53 -5.82 29.07
CA ILE A 11 -9.96 -5.81 28.68
C ILE A 11 -10.50 -4.37 28.63
N GLU A 12 -10.14 -3.52 29.58
CA GLU A 12 -10.56 -2.12 29.64
C GLU A 12 -10.11 -1.34 28.41
N ILE A 13 -8.85 -1.49 27.97
CA ILE A 13 -8.29 -0.75 26.83
C ILE A 13 -8.70 -1.31 25.46
N LEU A 14 -9.13 -2.57 25.39
CA LEU A 14 -9.47 -3.26 24.15
C LEU A 14 -10.47 -2.51 23.26
N PRO A 15 -11.60 -1.95 23.78
CA PRO A 15 -12.53 -1.20 22.96
C PRO A 15 -11.91 0.06 22.31
N ARG A 16 -10.98 0.72 23.00
CA ARG A 16 -10.24 1.89 22.45
C ARG A 16 -9.34 1.47 21.27
N LEU A 17 -8.63 0.35 21.41
CA LEU A 17 -7.78 -0.21 20.36
C LEU A 17 -8.62 -0.70 19.17
N LEU A 18 -9.75 -1.38 19.40
CA LEU A 18 -10.62 -1.85 18.32
C LEU A 18 -11.23 -0.69 17.51
N ARG A 19 -11.57 0.42 18.14
CA ARG A 19 -12.00 1.64 17.42
C ARG A 19 -10.88 2.20 16.56
N ALA A 20 -9.67 2.27 17.10
CA ALA A 20 -8.49 2.75 16.35
C ALA A 20 -8.12 1.81 15.18
N THR A 21 -8.47 0.53 15.28
CA THR A 21 -8.30 -0.44 14.19
C THR A 21 -9.05 -0.02 12.92
N LEU A 22 -10.24 0.57 13.05
CA LEU A 22 -10.97 1.09 11.90
C LEU A 22 -10.19 2.17 11.17
N ASN A 23 -9.51 3.04 11.90
CA ASN A 23 -8.65 4.07 11.34
C ASN A 23 -7.47 3.47 10.56
N THR A 24 -6.85 2.42 11.10
CA THR A 24 -5.81 1.64 10.41
C THR A 24 -6.33 1.06 9.09
N LEU A 25 -7.54 0.47 9.10
CA LEU A 25 -8.16 -0.08 7.90
C LEU A 25 -8.45 1.00 6.84
N ILE A 26 -8.96 2.17 7.28
CA ILE A 26 -9.21 3.31 6.39
C ILE A 26 -7.91 3.82 5.78
N ALA A 27 -6.87 4.03 6.61
CA ALA A 27 -5.58 4.51 6.14
C ALA A 27 -4.95 3.54 5.12
N ALA A 28 -4.96 2.24 5.43
CA ALA A 28 -4.47 1.21 4.53
C ALA A 28 -5.28 1.16 3.22
N GLY A 29 -6.62 1.18 3.32
CA GLY A 29 -7.52 1.10 2.15
C GLY A 29 -7.38 2.30 1.22
N VAL A 30 -7.37 3.52 1.76
CA VAL A 30 -7.21 4.75 0.98
C VAL A 30 -5.81 4.84 0.38
N GLY A 31 -4.76 4.60 1.20
CA GLY A 31 -3.38 4.59 0.72
C GLY A 31 -3.16 3.56 -0.40
N TYR A 32 -3.72 2.36 -0.25
CA TYR A 32 -3.67 1.33 -1.28
C TYR A 32 -4.43 1.74 -2.56
N GLY A 33 -5.60 2.36 -2.41
CA GLY A 33 -6.36 2.89 -3.55
C GLY A 33 -5.56 3.92 -4.35
N ILE A 34 -4.93 4.88 -3.68
CA ILE A 34 -4.03 5.86 -4.29
C ILE A 34 -2.86 5.14 -4.99
N ALA A 35 -2.23 4.18 -4.31
CA ALA A 35 -1.10 3.43 -4.84
C ALA A 35 -1.47 2.64 -6.11
N MET A 36 -2.65 2.01 -6.16
CA MET A 36 -3.13 1.29 -7.33
C MET A 36 -3.31 2.21 -8.55
N VAL A 37 -3.95 3.36 -8.34
CA VAL A 37 -4.21 4.30 -9.43
C VAL A 37 -2.91 4.92 -9.95
N LEU A 38 -2.09 5.48 -9.06
CA LEU A 38 -0.82 6.11 -9.43
C LEU A 38 0.17 5.07 -10.00
N GLY A 39 0.24 3.88 -9.43
CA GLY A 39 1.11 2.81 -9.92
C GLY A 39 0.78 2.40 -11.35
N LEU A 40 -0.53 2.28 -11.67
CA LEU A 40 -0.95 2.00 -13.05
C LEU A 40 -0.59 3.16 -13.99
N VAL A 41 -0.83 4.41 -13.57
CA VAL A 41 -0.45 5.61 -14.36
C VAL A 41 1.05 5.61 -14.63
N PHE A 42 1.88 5.37 -13.62
CA PHE A 42 3.35 5.31 -13.78
C PHE A 42 3.79 4.16 -14.69
N ALA A 43 3.21 2.97 -14.54
CA ALA A 43 3.51 1.82 -15.40
C ALA A 43 3.21 2.12 -16.87
N LEU A 44 2.07 2.76 -17.15
CA LEU A 44 1.69 3.15 -18.50
C LEU A 44 2.56 4.30 -19.04
N ALA A 45 2.87 5.30 -18.21
CA ALA A 45 3.75 6.41 -18.57
C ALA A 45 5.15 5.94 -18.96
N LEU A 46 5.73 5.00 -18.21
CA LEU A 46 7.03 4.39 -18.51
C LEU A 46 7.08 3.69 -19.89
N ARG A 47 5.92 3.30 -20.43
CA ARG A 47 5.84 2.65 -21.75
C ARG A 47 5.52 3.61 -22.90
N SER A 48 4.81 4.69 -22.63
CA SER A 48 4.27 5.62 -23.64
C SER A 48 5.17 6.82 -23.91
N THR A 49 6.06 7.18 -22.96
CA THR A 49 6.90 8.38 -23.04
C THR A 49 8.18 8.15 -23.84
N GLY A 50 8.75 9.23 -24.39
CA GLY A 50 10.07 9.21 -25.01
C GLY A 50 11.20 8.83 -24.05
N ARG A 51 12.42 8.68 -24.56
CA ARG A 51 13.58 8.19 -23.74
C ARG A 51 13.83 9.05 -22.52
N LEU A 52 13.93 10.38 -22.69
CA LEU A 52 14.28 11.29 -21.59
C LEU A 52 13.23 11.31 -20.46
N PRO A 53 11.93 11.56 -20.69
CA PRO A 53 10.94 11.55 -19.62
C PRO A 53 10.78 10.17 -18.98
N ARG A 54 10.98 9.09 -19.73
CA ARG A 54 11.01 7.72 -19.19
C ARG A 54 12.14 7.53 -18.20
N THR A 55 13.35 7.98 -18.55
CA THR A 55 14.51 7.87 -17.65
C THR A 55 14.28 8.68 -16.39
N LEU A 56 13.84 9.94 -16.51
CA LEU A 56 13.52 10.79 -15.35
C LEU A 56 12.45 10.15 -14.43
N LEU A 57 11.37 9.64 -15.01
CA LEU A 57 10.33 8.96 -14.22
C LEU A 57 10.87 7.72 -13.51
N ARG A 58 11.73 6.94 -14.18
CA ARG A 58 12.37 5.76 -13.57
C ARG A 58 13.23 6.16 -12.38
N GLU A 59 14.06 7.19 -12.50
CA GLU A 59 14.90 7.68 -11.40
C GLU A 59 14.06 8.19 -10.23
N VAL A 60 12.93 8.89 -10.50
CA VAL A 60 11.99 9.33 -9.44
C VAL A 60 11.39 8.12 -8.72
N LEU A 61 10.92 7.12 -9.45
CA LEU A 61 10.35 5.92 -8.83
C LEU A 61 11.40 5.13 -8.04
N GLU A 62 12.64 5.06 -8.54
CA GLU A 62 13.75 4.44 -7.83
C GLU A 62 14.08 5.20 -6.55
N PHE A 63 14.13 6.55 -6.60
CA PHE A 63 14.30 7.39 -5.41
C PHE A 63 13.22 7.12 -4.36
N ILE A 64 11.95 7.03 -4.76
CA ILE A 64 10.84 6.73 -3.85
C ILE A 64 11.05 5.36 -3.20
N ARG A 65 11.44 4.33 -3.96
CA ARG A 65 11.67 2.98 -3.43
C ARG A 65 12.91 2.87 -2.54
N SER A 66 13.91 3.70 -2.82
CA SER A 66 15.19 3.70 -2.08
C SER A 66 15.16 4.53 -0.80
N THR A 67 14.10 5.32 -0.59
CA THR A 67 13.95 6.14 0.62
C THR A 67 12.97 5.49 1.61
N PRO A 68 13.26 5.51 2.93
CA PRO A 68 12.36 4.95 3.94
C PRO A 68 11.00 5.68 3.95
N LEU A 69 9.90 4.93 4.07
CA LEU A 69 8.55 5.50 4.11
C LEU A 69 8.40 6.56 5.20
N VAL A 70 8.96 6.33 6.40
CA VAL A 70 8.87 7.28 7.51
C VAL A 70 9.51 8.63 7.17
N VAL A 71 10.61 8.63 6.40
CA VAL A 71 11.26 9.86 5.93
C VAL A 71 10.36 10.61 4.94
N GLN A 72 9.69 9.89 4.05
CA GLN A 72 8.72 10.47 3.12
C GLN A 72 7.52 11.08 3.86
N ILE A 73 7.01 10.40 4.91
CA ILE A 73 5.94 10.92 5.77
C ILE A 73 6.37 12.24 6.42
N PHE A 74 7.56 12.28 7.02
CA PHE A 74 8.10 13.50 7.63
C PHE A 74 8.30 14.62 6.61
N PHE A 75 8.83 14.29 5.44
CA PHE A 75 9.06 15.29 4.39
C PHE A 75 7.74 15.92 3.93
N ILE A 76 6.72 15.12 3.63
CA ILE A 76 5.42 15.63 3.18
C ILE A 76 4.76 16.46 4.28
N PHE A 77 4.83 16.02 5.54
CA PHE A 77 4.11 16.67 6.63
C PHE A 77 4.82 17.91 7.18
N TYR A 78 6.14 17.87 7.39
CA TYR A 78 6.89 18.96 8.03
C TYR A 78 7.55 19.91 7.04
N VAL A 79 7.95 19.44 5.85
CA VAL A 79 8.57 20.28 4.82
C VAL A 79 7.52 20.90 3.90
N GLY A 80 6.38 20.21 3.67
CA GLY A 80 5.27 20.73 2.86
C GLY A 80 4.86 22.17 3.19
N PRO A 81 4.65 22.54 4.45
CA PRO A 81 4.33 23.91 4.86
C PRO A 81 5.35 24.96 4.45
N GLN A 82 6.64 24.61 4.35
CA GLN A 82 7.70 25.54 3.93
C GLN A 82 7.57 25.95 2.45
N VAL A 83 6.90 25.13 1.65
CA VAL A 83 6.60 25.39 0.23
C VAL A 83 5.12 25.76 0.00
N GLY A 84 4.41 26.13 1.09
CA GLY A 84 3.01 26.58 1.03
C GLY A 84 1.96 25.46 0.98
N ILE A 85 2.34 24.20 1.20
CA ILE A 85 1.43 23.03 1.18
C ILE A 85 1.23 22.52 2.61
N THR A 86 0.16 22.99 3.27
CA THR A 86 -0.19 22.53 4.62
C THR A 86 -1.28 21.46 4.54
N LEU A 87 -0.94 20.25 4.96
CA LEU A 87 -1.84 19.10 4.95
C LEU A 87 -2.16 18.66 6.39
N SER A 88 -3.38 18.17 6.61
CA SER A 88 -3.67 17.47 7.86
C SER A 88 -2.83 16.18 7.97
N PRO A 89 -2.55 15.68 9.20
CA PRO A 89 -1.79 14.43 9.38
C PRO A 89 -2.38 13.26 8.57
N TRP A 90 -3.70 13.14 8.54
CA TRP A 90 -4.40 12.12 7.78
C TRP A 90 -4.11 12.18 6.29
N VAL A 91 -4.27 13.37 5.69
CA VAL A 91 -4.06 13.56 4.26
C VAL A 91 -2.59 13.34 3.89
N ALA A 92 -1.68 13.91 4.68
CA ALA A 92 -0.23 13.73 4.48
C ALA A 92 0.17 12.26 4.54
N GLY A 93 -0.33 11.53 5.55
CA GLY A 93 -0.05 10.10 5.72
C GLY A 93 -0.59 9.23 4.58
N MET A 94 -1.82 9.47 4.14
CA MET A 94 -2.41 8.72 3.01
C MET A 94 -1.69 8.98 1.69
N ILE A 95 -1.29 10.24 1.44
CA ILE A 95 -0.49 10.61 0.27
C ILE A 95 0.88 9.93 0.34
N ALA A 96 1.55 9.95 1.50
CA ALA A 96 2.86 9.34 1.67
C ALA A 96 2.82 7.83 1.40
N ILE A 97 1.90 7.10 2.03
CA ILE A 97 1.71 5.66 1.78
C ILE A 97 1.35 5.42 0.32
N GLY A 98 0.39 6.17 -0.22
CA GLY A 98 -0.05 6.03 -1.60
C GLY A 98 1.06 6.25 -2.61
N LEU A 99 1.86 7.30 -2.44
CA LEU A 99 3.00 7.61 -3.30
C LEU A 99 4.11 6.55 -3.17
N HIS A 100 4.48 6.18 -1.94
CA HIS A 100 5.49 5.15 -1.69
C HIS A 100 5.15 3.84 -2.40
N TYR A 101 3.95 3.31 -2.12
CA TYR A 101 3.52 2.03 -2.68
C TYR A 101 3.17 2.10 -4.17
N SER A 102 2.88 3.29 -4.72
CA SER A 102 2.66 3.45 -6.15
C SER A 102 3.90 3.12 -6.98
N ALA A 103 5.10 3.42 -6.46
CA ALA A 103 6.35 3.09 -7.13
C ALA A 103 6.59 1.57 -7.21
N TYR A 104 6.20 0.83 -6.16
CA TYR A 104 6.25 -0.64 -6.18
C TYR A 104 5.17 -1.24 -7.07
N LEU A 105 3.94 -0.73 -7.00
CA LEU A 105 2.86 -1.22 -7.84
C LEU A 105 3.08 -0.90 -9.33
N ALA A 106 3.79 0.18 -9.67
CA ALA A 106 4.22 0.45 -11.04
C ALA A 106 5.05 -0.70 -11.62
N GLU A 107 5.98 -1.25 -10.84
CA GLU A 107 6.78 -2.42 -11.25
C GLU A 107 5.92 -3.68 -11.36
N VAL A 108 4.97 -3.89 -10.44
CA VAL A 108 4.04 -5.02 -10.50
C VAL A 108 3.19 -4.97 -11.77
N TYR A 109 2.63 -3.81 -12.09
CA TYR A 109 1.87 -3.63 -13.34
C TYR A 109 2.76 -3.79 -14.58
N ARG A 110 3.98 -3.25 -14.56
CA ARG A 110 4.94 -3.41 -15.65
C ARG A 110 5.26 -4.88 -15.90
N ALA A 111 5.56 -5.64 -14.85
CA ALA A 111 5.81 -7.08 -14.95
C ALA A 111 4.59 -7.84 -15.46
N GLY A 112 3.38 -7.50 -14.99
CA GLY A 112 2.13 -8.08 -15.50
C GLY A 112 1.90 -7.82 -16.98
N ILE A 113 2.18 -6.60 -17.44
CA ILE A 113 2.06 -6.22 -18.86
C ILE A 113 3.11 -6.95 -19.70
N GLU A 114 4.31 -7.13 -19.21
CA GLU A 114 5.38 -7.85 -19.90
C GLU A 114 5.15 -9.36 -20.00
N ALA A 115 4.34 -9.92 -19.08
CA ALA A 115 3.95 -11.31 -19.10
C ALA A 115 2.95 -11.64 -20.23
N VAL A 116 2.29 -10.64 -20.84
CA VAL A 116 1.35 -10.86 -21.94
C VAL A 116 2.11 -11.34 -23.19
N PRO A 117 1.71 -12.47 -23.81
CA PRO A 117 2.41 -13.04 -24.96
C PRO A 117 2.57 -12.05 -26.12
N ARG A 118 3.72 -12.08 -26.79
CA ARG A 118 4.01 -11.18 -27.91
C ARG A 118 2.99 -11.25 -29.04
N GLY A 119 2.44 -12.43 -29.31
CA GLY A 119 1.39 -12.62 -30.31
C GLY A 119 0.14 -11.77 -30.07
N GLN A 120 -0.20 -11.47 -28.81
CA GLN A 120 -1.34 -10.58 -28.51
C GLN A 120 -1.04 -9.14 -28.98
N TRP A 121 0.18 -8.67 -28.80
CA TRP A 121 0.64 -7.37 -29.29
C TRP A 121 0.70 -7.31 -30.82
N GLU A 122 1.13 -8.40 -31.46
CA GLU A 122 1.19 -8.53 -32.92
C GLU A 122 -0.24 -8.57 -33.51
N SER A 123 -1.15 -9.31 -32.91
CA SER A 123 -2.55 -9.33 -33.30
C SER A 123 -3.22 -7.95 -33.21
N CYS A 124 -2.95 -7.19 -32.13
CA CYS A 124 -3.47 -5.82 -32.04
C CYS A 124 -2.99 -4.94 -33.19
N ARG A 125 -1.74 -5.08 -33.60
CA ARG A 125 -1.15 -4.34 -34.75
C ARG A 125 -1.74 -4.79 -36.07
N ALA A 126 -1.88 -6.10 -36.29
CA ALA A 126 -2.44 -6.66 -37.52
C ALA A 126 -3.89 -6.22 -37.73
N LEU A 127 -4.66 -6.06 -36.64
CA LEU A 127 -6.04 -5.57 -36.66
C LEU A 127 -6.16 -4.05 -36.68
N ASN A 128 -5.04 -3.32 -36.80
CA ASN A 128 -4.98 -1.84 -36.75
C ASN A 128 -5.72 -1.22 -35.55
N LEU A 129 -5.71 -1.90 -34.40
CA LEU A 129 -6.34 -1.39 -33.19
C LEU A 129 -5.61 -0.13 -32.68
N THR A 130 -6.39 0.84 -32.18
CA THR A 130 -5.80 2.00 -31.52
C THR A 130 -5.01 1.56 -30.28
N THR A 131 -4.02 2.35 -29.86
CA THR A 131 -3.26 2.07 -28.64
C THR A 131 -4.19 1.90 -27.43
N ARG A 132 -5.22 2.74 -27.33
CA ARG A 132 -6.22 2.68 -26.25
C ARG A 132 -6.98 1.35 -26.28
N ASP A 133 -7.51 0.95 -27.45
CA ASP A 133 -8.26 -0.31 -27.55
C ASP A 133 -7.39 -1.53 -27.29
N SER A 134 -6.15 -1.52 -27.79
CA SER A 134 -5.16 -2.56 -27.51
C SER A 134 -4.95 -2.72 -26.01
N TYR A 135 -4.69 -1.62 -25.28
CA TYR A 135 -4.46 -1.68 -23.82
C TYR A 135 -5.73 -2.03 -23.05
N VAL A 136 -6.84 -1.32 -23.27
CA VAL A 136 -8.04 -1.44 -22.43
C VAL A 136 -8.77 -2.77 -22.67
N ARG A 137 -8.84 -3.22 -23.93
CA ARG A 137 -9.67 -4.38 -24.30
C ARG A 137 -8.88 -5.70 -24.34
N ILE A 138 -7.56 -5.66 -24.56
CA ILE A 138 -6.78 -6.88 -24.80
C ILE A 138 -5.66 -7.05 -23.77
N ILE A 139 -4.78 -6.05 -23.62
CA ILE A 139 -3.56 -6.21 -22.85
C ILE A 139 -3.81 -6.14 -21.33
N LEU A 140 -4.47 -5.10 -20.84
CA LEU A 140 -4.71 -4.93 -19.40
C LEU A 140 -5.56 -6.06 -18.80
N PRO A 141 -6.65 -6.54 -19.46
CA PRO A 141 -7.38 -7.69 -18.93
C PRO A 141 -6.53 -8.98 -18.81
N GLN A 142 -5.53 -9.14 -19.66
CA GLN A 142 -4.59 -10.25 -19.58
C GLN A 142 -3.43 -9.99 -18.60
N ALA A 143 -2.98 -8.75 -18.49
CA ALA A 143 -1.88 -8.35 -17.58
C ALA A 143 -2.28 -8.36 -16.10
N LEU A 144 -3.52 -7.90 -15.79
CA LEU A 144 -4.01 -7.80 -14.41
C LEU A 144 -3.91 -9.11 -13.63
N PRO A 145 -4.32 -10.26 -14.17
CA PRO A 145 -4.17 -11.55 -13.49
C PRO A 145 -2.72 -11.86 -13.06
N HIS A 146 -1.74 -11.48 -13.85
CA HIS A 146 -0.33 -11.66 -13.54
C HIS A 146 0.15 -10.67 -12.46
N ALA A 147 -0.48 -9.49 -12.37
CA ALA A 147 -0.15 -8.48 -11.37
C ALA A 147 -0.81 -8.74 -9.99
N VAL A 148 -1.97 -9.39 -9.95
CA VAL A 148 -2.77 -9.60 -8.71
C VAL A 148 -1.98 -10.20 -7.55
N PRO A 149 -1.11 -11.22 -7.71
CA PRO A 149 -0.33 -11.75 -6.59
C PRO A 149 0.59 -10.69 -5.97
N GLY A 150 1.30 -9.91 -6.80
CA GLY A 150 2.15 -8.82 -6.33
C GLY A 150 1.35 -7.71 -5.65
N MET A 151 0.22 -7.32 -6.25
CA MET A 151 -0.70 -6.33 -5.66
C MET A 151 -1.19 -6.78 -4.27
N GLY A 152 -1.56 -8.05 -4.12
CA GLY A 152 -1.99 -8.61 -2.84
C GLY A 152 -0.90 -8.60 -1.78
N ASN A 153 0.35 -8.88 -2.14
CA ASN A 153 1.49 -8.81 -1.22
C ASN A 153 1.69 -7.38 -0.70
N TYR A 154 1.58 -6.37 -1.56
CA TYR A 154 1.70 -4.97 -1.14
C TYR A 154 0.50 -4.48 -0.32
N LEU A 155 -0.71 -5.01 -0.54
CA LEU A 155 -1.83 -4.74 0.35
C LEU A 155 -1.54 -5.18 1.79
N VAL A 156 -0.99 -6.39 1.97
CA VAL A 156 -0.57 -6.87 3.30
C VAL A 156 0.59 -6.03 3.86
N GLY A 157 1.51 -5.59 3.00
CA GLY A 157 2.62 -4.70 3.38
C GLY A 157 2.11 -3.37 3.96
N ILE A 158 1.18 -2.72 3.27
CA ILE A 158 0.61 -1.43 3.70
C ILE A 158 0.02 -1.52 5.12
N PHE A 159 -0.70 -2.59 5.46
CA PHE A 159 -1.21 -2.77 6.83
C PHE A 159 -0.09 -2.73 7.87
N LYS A 160 1.06 -3.33 7.59
CA LYS A 160 2.20 -3.38 8.51
C LYS A 160 2.93 -2.04 8.61
N ASP A 161 2.77 -1.17 7.63
CA ASP A 161 3.42 0.14 7.57
C ASP A 161 2.53 1.28 8.08
N THR A 162 1.21 1.05 8.26
CA THR A 162 0.32 2.06 8.86
C THR A 162 0.78 2.56 10.24
N PRO A 163 1.43 1.77 11.13
CA PRO A 163 2.00 2.27 12.39
C PRO A 163 2.97 3.45 12.23
N MET A 164 3.62 3.57 11.07
CA MET A 164 4.52 4.71 10.80
C MET A 164 3.77 6.05 10.75
N LEU A 165 2.45 6.04 10.56
CA LEU A 165 1.62 7.25 10.57
C LEU A 165 1.51 7.87 11.98
N SER A 166 1.77 7.10 13.03
CA SER A 166 1.76 7.58 14.41
C SER A 166 2.78 8.71 14.65
N VAL A 167 3.89 8.72 13.90
CA VAL A 167 4.96 9.72 14.05
C VAL A 167 4.53 11.16 13.68
N ILE A 168 3.44 11.31 12.93
CA ILE A 168 2.82 12.60 12.60
C ILE A 168 1.47 12.79 13.30
N GLY A 169 1.16 11.94 14.31
CA GLY A 169 -0.05 12.07 15.14
C GLY A 169 -1.34 11.56 14.50
N VAL A 170 -1.27 10.72 13.46
CA VAL A 170 -2.46 10.03 12.94
C VAL A 170 -2.95 9.02 13.98
N THR A 171 -4.19 9.17 14.44
CA THR A 171 -4.81 8.33 15.48
C THR A 171 -5.24 6.98 14.92
N GLU A 172 -4.27 6.17 14.49
CA GLU A 172 -4.45 4.78 14.10
C GLU A 172 -4.13 3.84 15.29
N LEU A 173 -4.12 2.54 15.09
CA LEU A 173 -3.99 1.53 16.15
C LEU A 173 -2.73 1.69 17.00
N MET A 174 -1.56 1.93 16.38
CA MET A 174 -0.30 2.11 17.10
C MET A 174 -0.29 3.41 17.91
N GLN A 175 -0.81 4.50 17.34
CA GLN A 175 -0.91 5.78 18.07
C GLN A 175 -1.86 5.67 19.27
N ALA A 176 -2.96 4.91 19.14
CA ALA A 176 -3.85 4.66 20.27
C ALA A 176 -3.13 3.92 21.41
N ALA A 177 -2.29 2.92 21.07
CA ALA A 177 -1.49 2.22 22.06
C ALA A 177 -0.42 3.12 22.71
N ASN A 178 0.24 3.97 21.92
CA ASN A 178 1.19 4.96 22.42
C ASN A 178 0.53 5.91 23.42
N SER A 179 -0.67 6.41 23.11
CA SER A 179 -1.43 7.28 24.01
C SER A 179 -1.80 6.57 25.31
N ILE A 180 -2.32 5.34 25.24
CA ILE A 180 -2.65 4.54 26.43
C ILE A 180 -1.40 4.30 27.28
N GLY A 181 -0.29 3.90 26.66
CA GLY A 181 0.97 3.68 27.36
C GLY A 181 1.49 4.93 28.07
N SER A 182 1.39 6.09 27.41
CA SER A 182 1.82 7.38 27.98
C SER A 182 0.90 7.87 29.09
N GLU A 183 -0.42 7.61 29.00
CA GLU A 183 -1.42 7.98 30.02
C GLU A 183 -1.29 7.12 31.29
N THR A 184 -0.94 5.84 31.14
CA THR A 184 -1.00 4.85 32.23
C THR A 184 0.39 4.35 32.70
N TYR A 185 1.44 4.72 31.95
CA TYR A 185 2.81 4.20 32.12
C TYR A 185 2.90 2.67 31.99
N ARG A 186 1.90 2.04 31.34
CA ARG A 186 1.86 0.62 31.03
C ARG A 186 1.91 0.44 29.52
N PHE A 187 2.96 -0.21 29.03
CA PHE A 187 3.19 -0.42 27.60
C PHE A 187 3.02 -1.88 27.16
N LEU A 188 3.13 -2.81 28.10
CA LEU A 188 3.13 -4.24 27.80
C LEU A 188 1.80 -4.68 27.18
N GLU A 189 0.68 -4.41 27.84
CA GLU A 189 -0.66 -4.81 27.40
C GLU A 189 -1.06 -4.12 26.10
N PRO A 190 -0.95 -2.77 25.96
CA PRO A 190 -1.29 -2.09 24.71
C PRO A 190 -0.52 -2.63 23.50
N TYR A 191 0.81 -2.76 23.60
CA TYR A 191 1.61 -3.22 22.47
C TYR A 191 1.40 -4.69 22.14
N THR A 192 1.18 -5.54 23.14
CA THR A 192 0.84 -6.95 22.90
C THR A 192 -0.49 -7.07 22.17
N LEU A 193 -1.51 -6.32 22.61
CA LEU A 193 -2.82 -6.31 21.95
C LEU A 193 -2.74 -5.76 20.53
N VAL A 194 -1.96 -4.70 20.30
CA VAL A 194 -1.68 -4.18 18.95
C VAL A 194 -1.08 -5.27 18.06
N GLY A 195 -0.06 -5.97 18.55
CA GLY A 195 0.56 -7.07 17.82
C GLY A 195 -0.43 -8.16 17.44
N LEU A 196 -1.29 -8.57 18.39
CA LEU A 196 -2.35 -9.56 18.18
C LEU A 196 -3.40 -9.08 17.17
N ILE A 197 -3.82 -7.81 17.25
CA ILE A 197 -4.80 -7.23 16.32
C ILE A 197 -4.19 -7.16 14.90
N PHE A 198 -2.94 -6.69 14.74
CA PHE A 198 -2.27 -6.71 13.44
C PHE A 198 -2.12 -8.13 12.88
N LEU A 199 -1.84 -9.12 13.71
CA LEU A 199 -1.80 -10.51 13.30
C LEU A 199 -3.17 -10.99 12.82
N ALA A 200 -4.23 -10.67 13.60
CA ALA A 200 -5.62 -11.01 13.27
C ALA A 200 -6.11 -10.33 11.98
N LEU A 201 -5.58 -9.17 11.61
CA LEU A 201 -5.88 -8.49 10.35
C LEU A 201 -5.05 -9.06 9.19
N SER A 202 -3.75 -9.27 9.40
CA SER A 202 -2.82 -9.63 8.33
C SER A 202 -2.99 -11.07 7.87
N LEU A 203 -3.24 -12.01 8.77
CA LEU A 203 -3.38 -13.44 8.41
C LEU A 203 -4.61 -13.72 7.52
N PRO A 204 -5.82 -13.24 7.85
CA PRO A 204 -6.97 -13.40 6.97
C PRO A 204 -6.78 -12.69 5.63
N THR A 205 -6.23 -11.46 5.62
CA THR A 205 -5.96 -10.71 4.39
C THR A 205 -5.01 -11.48 3.48
N ALA A 206 -3.90 -12.00 4.03
CA ALA A 206 -2.97 -12.84 3.27
C ALA A 206 -3.63 -14.15 2.78
N GLY A 207 -4.54 -14.72 3.58
CA GLY A 207 -5.35 -15.88 3.19
C GLY A 207 -6.26 -15.58 2.00
N LEU A 208 -6.98 -14.45 2.04
CA LEU A 208 -7.87 -14.00 0.96
C LEU A 208 -7.09 -13.70 -0.32
N VAL A 209 -5.93 -13.07 -0.24
CA VAL A 209 -5.03 -12.83 -1.38
C VAL A 209 -4.62 -14.15 -2.02
N ARG A 210 -4.12 -15.12 -1.25
CA ARG A 210 -3.76 -16.46 -1.76
C ARG A 210 -4.95 -17.21 -2.39
N LEU A 211 -6.13 -17.07 -1.80
CA LEU A 211 -7.34 -17.70 -2.33
C LEU A 211 -7.74 -17.08 -3.69
N GLY A 212 -7.68 -15.74 -3.77
CA GLY A 212 -7.90 -15.00 -5.01
C GLY A 212 -6.91 -15.38 -6.11
N GLU A 213 -5.63 -15.47 -5.76
CA GLU A 213 -4.57 -15.92 -6.67
C GLU A 213 -4.84 -17.33 -7.23
N ARG A 214 -5.14 -18.29 -6.34
CA ARG A 214 -5.45 -19.68 -6.75
C ARG A 214 -6.66 -19.77 -7.69
N ARG A 215 -7.72 -19.00 -7.40
CA ARG A 215 -8.91 -18.95 -8.27
C ARG A 215 -8.59 -18.36 -9.63
N LEU A 216 -7.76 -17.32 -9.65
CA LEU A 216 -7.37 -16.64 -10.87
C LEU A 216 -6.48 -17.51 -11.75
N ARG A 217 -5.47 -18.16 -11.18
CA ARG A 217 -4.62 -19.13 -11.88
C ARG A 217 -5.45 -20.25 -12.52
N ARG A 218 -6.41 -20.82 -11.78
CA ARG A 218 -7.31 -21.87 -12.31
C ARG A 218 -8.16 -21.40 -13.50
N LYS A 219 -8.65 -20.13 -13.47
CA LYS A 219 -9.43 -19.57 -14.57
C LYS A 219 -8.61 -19.33 -15.85
N LEU A 220 -7.32 -19.09 -15.70
CA LEU A 220 -6.41 -18.76 -16.79
C LEU A 220 -5.63 -19.97 -17.32
N GLY A 221 -5.79 -21.15 -16.70
CA GLY A 221 -5.04 -22.33 -17.09
C GLY A 221 -3.53 -22.25 -16.77
N LEU A 222 -3.16 -21.44 -15.76
CA LEU A 222 -1.79 -21.17 -15.31
C LEU A 222 -1.41 -22.05 -14.11
#